data_154d5bd08cfac8db41e295af310a140e
#
_entry.id   154d5bd08cfac8db41e295af310a140e
#
_cell.length_a   1.000
_cell.length_b   1.000
_cell.length_c   1.000
_cell.angle_alpha   90.00
_cell.angle_beta   90.00
_cell.angle_gamma   90.00
#
_symmetry.space_group_name_H-M   'P 1'
#
loop_
_entity.id
_entity.type
_entity.pdbx_description
1 polymer ?
#
loop_
_entity_poly.entity_id
_entity_poly.type
_entity_poly.pdbx_seq_one_letter_code
_entity_poly.pdbx_strand_id
1 'polypeptide(L)'
;NPKRIAFVEGEDMRVLRATQILVDEGLAKPILIGRPLVIEKRIKRLSLRLKEGTDFEIIDPNKDNRYSSYWHAYHQLTERKGISPEVAKILTRTSPTIIGALTVHLGDADTMICGAIGRYHIHLDHIRQIFGSTPENSNELAALGVLIREDGVLFICDPYVNPNPSLEQICQMTLMAVDQVRRFGVTPKVALVSHSSFGAGMTESACKMRQATAWLHANVPDIEVEGEMHADAALSEVIRQQIFPNSKLQGQANLLIMPCLDSANIAFNMAKSLWNALTVGPILMGCSKPVHIVTPSVTPRGLVNMAALAVVDADSKLV
;
A
#
# COMPACT_ATOMS: atom_id res chain seq x y z
N ASN A 1 16.10 -2.64 -17.53
CA ASN A 1 15.72 -4.03 -17.27
C ASN A 1 14.38 -4.08 -16.54
N PRO A 2 13.41 -4.88 -17.02
CA PRO A 2 12.14 -5.03 -16.28
C PRO A 2 12.41 -5.55 -14.87
N LYS A 3 11.75 -4.95 -13.87
CA LYS A 3 11.88 -5.36 -12.46
C LYS A 3 11.23 -6.72 -12.21
N ARG A 4 11.78 -7.47 -11.26
CA ARG A 4 11.24 -8.75 -10.82
C ARG A 4 10.17 -8.53 -9.76
N ILE A 5 8.94 -8.99 -10.04
CA ILE A 5 7.80 -8.86 -9.13
C ILE A 5 7.39 -10.23 -8.61
N ALA A 6 7.43 -10.43 -7.29
CA ALA A 6 6.87 -11.60 -6.65
C ALA A 6 5.36 -11.45 -6.42
N PHE A 7 4.56 -12.33 -7.00
CA PHE A 7 3.14 -12.47 -6.72
C PHE A 7 2.93 -13.62 -5.73
N VAL A 8 2.48 -13.27 -4.55
CA VAL A 8 2.33 -14.22 -3.43
C VAL A 8 1.27 -15.27 -3.69
N GLU A 9 0.16 -14.88 -4.30
CA GLU A 9 -0.91 -15.80 -4.69
C GLU A 9 -0.78 -16.20 -6.17
N GLY A 10 0.39 -16.75 -6.56
CA GLY A 10 0.72 -17.10 -7.95
C GLY A 10 -0.22 -18.13 -8.59
N GLU A 11 -0.99 -18.86 -7.79
CA GLU A 11 -2.04 -19.74 -8.27
C GLU A 11 -3.36 -19.03 -8.60
N ASP A 12 -3.59 -17.77 -8.15
CA ASP A 12 -4.86 -17.07 -8.38
C ASP A 12 -5.06 -16.75 -9.87
N MET A 13 -6.28 -16.99 -10.37
CA MET A 13 -6.60 -16.77 -11.79
C MET A 13 -6.48 -15.30 -12.21
N ARG A 14 -6.71 -14.36 -11.29
CA ARG A 14 -6.56 -12.93 -11.55
C ARG A 14 -5.09 -12.54 -11.68
N VAL A 15 -4.25 -13.12 -10.83
CA VAL A 15 -2.79 -12.97 -10.88
C VAL A 15 -2.25 -13.52 -12.20
N LEU A 16 -2.68 -14.73 -12.62
CA LEU A 16 -2.25 -15.31 -13.90
C LEU A 16 -2.65 -14.46 -15.12
N ARG A 17 -3.86 -13.88 -15.10
CA ARG A 17 -4.29 -12.95 -16.16
C ARG A 17 -3.47 -11.65 -16.13
N ALA A 18 -3.18 -11.11 -14.95
CA ALA A 18 -2.33 -9.93 -14.82
C ALA A 18 -0.90 -10.24 -15.30
N THR A 19 -0.35 -11.42 -14.94
CA THR A 19 0.95 -11.89 -15.39
C THR A 19 1.06 -11.91 -16.91
N GLN A 20 0.03 -12.41 -17.63
CA GLN A 20 0.00 -12.38 -19.09
C GLN A 20 0.13 -10.96 -19.63
N ILE A 21 -0.62 -10.01 -19.07
CA ILE A 21 -0.57 -8.60 -19.52
C ILE A 21 0.81 -7.98 -19.24
N LEU A 22 1.36 -8.23 -18.05
CA LEU A 22 2.67 -7.70 -17.66
C LEU A 22 3.79 -8.19 -18.58
N VAL A 23 3.73 -9.45 -18.99
CA VAL A 23 4.68 -10.06 -19.92
C VAL A 23 4.48 -9.50 -21.33
N ASP A 24 3.25 -9.46 -21.83
CA ASP A 24 2.92 -8.95 -23.16
C ASP A 24 3.33 -7.48 -23.34
N GLU A 25 3.16 -6.66 -22.30
CA GLU A 25 3.52 -5.24 -22.31
C GLU A 25 4.99 -4.98 -21.88
N GLY A 26 5.73 -6.03 -21.49
CA GLY A 26 7.14 -5.91 -21.08
C GLY A 26 7.35 -5.09 -19.80
N LEU A 27 6.32 -4.99 -18.93
CA LEU A 27 6.34 -4.12 -17.75
C LEU A 27 7.16 -4.68 -16.60
N ALA A 28 7.20 -6.00 -16.45
CA ALA A 28 7.89 -6.66 -15.33
C ALA A 28 8.30 -8.10 -15.68
N LYS A 29 9.16 -8.68 -14.84
CA LYS A 29 9.47 -10.12 -14.81
C LYS A 29 8.74 -10.76 -13.64
N PRO A 30 7.62 -11.46 -13.86
CA PRO A 30 6.83 -12.04 -12.77
C PRO A 30 7.52 -13.26 -12.14
N ILE A 31 7.43 -13.37 -10.81
CA ILE A 31 7.78 -14.55 -10.02
C ILE A 31 6.50 -14.99 -9.32
N LEU A 32 6.02 -16.19 -9.60
CA LEU A 32 4.78 -16.73 -9.06
C LEU A 32 5.08 -17.69 -7.90
N ILE A 33 4.59 -17.36 -6.70
CA ILE A 33 4.73 -18.26 -5.54
C ILE A 33 3.55 -19.23 -5.55
N GLY A 34 3.83 -20.54 -5.67
CA GLY A 34 2.78 -21.54 -5.71
C GLY A 34 3.26 -22.89 -6.26
N ARG A 35 2.33 -23.83 -6.35
CA ARG A 35 2.59 -25.19 -6.83
C ARG A 35 2.62 -25.22 -8.36
N PRO A 36 3.73 -25.66 -9.00
CA PRO A 36 3.87 -25.64 -10.46
C PRO A 36 2.74 -26.33 -11.21
N LEU A 37 2.35 -27.53 -10.78
CA LEU A 37 1.27 -28.29 -11.41
C LEU A 37 -0.09 -27.56 -11.37
N VAL A 38 -0.36 -26.79 -10.31
CA VAL A 38 -1.61 -26.02 -10.18
C VAL A 38 -1.58 -24.81 -11.11
N ILE A 39 -0.45 -24.11 -11.13
CA ILE A 39 -0.22 -22.94 -12.01
C ILE A 39 -0.37 -23.37 -13.47
N GLU A 40 0.33 -24.42 -13.89
CA GLU A 40 0.25 -24.95 -15.26
C GLU A 40 -1.17 -25.34 -15.68
N LYS A 41 -1.89 -26.07 -14.80
CA LYS A 41 -3.28 -26.46 -15.05
C LYS A 41 -4.21 -25.24 -15.22
N ARG A 42 -3.98 -24.19 -14.42
CA ARG A 42 -4.78 -22.96 -14.50
C ARG A 42 -4.44 -22.13 -15.74
N ILE A 43 -3.17 -22.04 -16.13
CA ILE A 43 -2.72 -21.41 -17.38
C ILE A 43 -3.43 -22.07 -18.57
N LYS A 44 -3.43 -23.41 -18.65
CA LYS A 44 -4.15 -24.15 -19.69
C LYS A 44 -5.65 -23.88 -19.67
N ARG A 45 -6.28 -23.92 -18.48
CA ARG A 45 -7.73 -23.65 -18.33
C ARG A 45 -8.12 -22.25 -18.77
N LEU A 46 -7.25 -21.27 -18.55
CA LEU A 46 -7.48 -19.87 -18.92
C LEU A 46 -7.05 -19.55 -20.36
N SER A 47 -6.52 -20.53 -21.09
CA SER A 47 -5.99 -20.37 -22.46
C SER A 47 -4.93 -19.26 -22.54
N LEU A 48 -4.09 -19.12 -21.49
CA LEU A 48 -3.00 -18.15 -21.47
C LEU A 48 -1.77 -18.71 -22.22
N ARG A 49 -0.94 -17.80 -22.74
CA ARG A 49 0.25 -18.14 -23.55
C ARG A 49 1.53 -18.25 -22.71
N LEU A 50 1.43 -18.09 -21.39
CA LEU A 50 2.54 -18.05 -20.46
C LEU A 50 3.35 -19.35 -20.43
N LYS A 51 4.68 -19.22 -20.44
CA LYS A 51 5.64 -20.33 -20.38
C LYS A 51 6.60 -20.10 -19.21
N GLU A 52 6.65 -21.08 -18.31
CA GLU A 52 7.63 -21.08 -17.21
C GLU A 52 9.06 -21.05 -17.75
N GLY A 53 9.94 -20.33 -17.06
CA GLY A 53 11.35 -20.17 -17.41
C GLY A 53 11.61 -19.14 -18.53
N THR A 54 10.60 -18.80 -19.35
CA THR A 54 10.69 -17.77 -20.39
C THR A 54 10.00 -16.49 -19.98
N ASP A 55 8.73 -16.61 -19.60
CA ASP A 55 7.86 -15.48 -19.31
C ASP A 55 7.76 -15.15 -17.82
N PHE A 56 7.90 -16.16 -16.97
CA PHE A 56 7.86 -16.04 -15.52
C PHE A 56 8.65 -17.16 -14.84
N GLU A 57 8.98 -16.93 -13.56
CA GLU A 57 9.63 -17.92 -12.66
C GLU A 57 8.60 -18.42 -11.64
N ILE A 58 8.77 -19.67 -11.14
CA ILE A 58 7.98 -20.21 -10.03
C ILE A 58 8.88 -20.42 -8.81
N ILE A 59 8.36 -20.01 -7.63
CA ILE A 59 8.88 -20.43 -6.32
C ILE A 59 7.89 -21.46 -5.75
N ASP A 60 8.30 -22.74 -5.74
CA ASP A 60 7.51 -23.81 -5.09
C ASP A 60 7.84 -23.86 -3.59
N PRO A 61 6.90 -23.53 -2.69
CA PRO A 61 7.12 -23.53 -1.23
C PRO A 61 7.66 -24.87 -0.69
N ASN A 62 7.43 -25.97 -1.41
CA ASN A 62 7.79 -27.32 -0.96
C ASN A 62 9.14 -27.80 -1.49
N LYS A 63 9.62 -27.26 -2.62
CA LYS A 63 10.78 -27.84 -3.34
C LYS A 63 11.83 -26.82 -3.74
N ASP A 64 11.61 -25.51 -3.48
CA ASP A 64 12.57 -24.48 -3.84
C ASP A 64 13.87 -24.65 -3.06
N ASN A 65 15.01 -24.63 -3.76
CA ASN A 65 16.34 -24.76 -3.17
C ASN A 65 16.73 -23.55 -2.29
N ARG A 66 16.09 -22.39 -2.45
CA ARG A 66 16.26 -21.20 -1.61
C ARG A 66 15.59 -21.32 -0.24
N TYR A 67 14.79 -22.36 0.00
CA TYR A 67 14.11 -22.57 1.26
C TYR A 67 15.03 -22.49 2.50
N SER A 68 16.25 -23.04 2.39
CA SER A 68 17.20 -22.99 3.50
C SER A 68 17.59 -21.54 3.85
N SER A 69 17.91 -20.71 2.86
CA SER A 69 18.25 -19.30 3.07
C SER A 69 17.06 -18.50 3.60
N TYR A 70 15.84 -18.80 3.12
CA TYR A 70 14.63 -18.12 3.53
C TYR A 70 14.29 -18.34 5.01
N TRP A 71 14.25 -19.58 5.50
CA TRP A 71 13.92 -19.80 6.90
C TRP A 71 15.04 -19.32 7.84
N HIS A 72 16.31 -19.38 7.46
CA HIS A 72 17.39 -18.81 8.25
C HIS A 72 17.26 -17.27 8.37
N ALA A 73 17.04 -16.58 7.23
CA ALA A 73 16.83 -15.14 7.23
C ALA A 73 15.60 -14.75 8.08
N TYR A 74 14.48 -15.48 7.93
CA TYR A 74 13.30 -15.25 8.72
C TYR A 74 13.55 -15.45 10.22
N HIS A 75 14.25 -16.51 10.61
CA HIS A 75 14.63 -16.75 12.00
C HIS A 75 15.49 -15.61 12.55
N GLN A 76 16.53 -15.19 11.83
CA GLN A 76 17.37 -14.06 12.27
C GLN A 76 16.59 -12.78 12.52
N LEU A 77 15.57 -12.48 11.69
CA LEU A 77 14.71 -11.31 11.85
C LEU A 77 13.70 -11.42 12.99
N THR A 78 13.41 -12.64 13.46
CA THR A 78 12.30 -12.89 14.38
C THR A 78 12.69 -13.64 15.66
N GLU A 79 13.92 -14.08 15.82
CA GLU A 79 14.38 -14.83 17.01
C GLU A 79 14.15 -14.05 18.31
N ARG A 80 14.41 -12.74 18.31
CA ARG A 80 14.16 -11.86 19.45
C ARG A 80 12.67 -11.53 19.66
N LYS A 81 11.80 -11.99 18.74
CA LYS A 81 10.34 -11.94 18.85
C LYS A 81 9.75 -13.30 19.27
N GLY A 82 10.60 -14.25 19.68
CA GLY A 82 10.19 -15.55 20.21
C GLY A 82 9.91 -16.63 19.18
N ILE A 83 10.33 -16.45 17.92
CA ILE A 83 10.18 -17.47 16.88
C ILE A 83 11.37 -18.44 16.93
N SER A 84 11.11 -19.71 17.24
CA SER A 84 12.14 -20.76 17.22
C SER A 84 12.50 -21.18 15.79
N PRO A 85 13.68 -21.83 15.57
CA PRO A 85 14.05 -22.35 14.27
C PRO A 85 13.01 -23.28 13.64
N GLU A 86 12.36 -24.14 14.46
CA GLU A 86 11.32 -25.07 14.00
C GLU A 86 10.08 -24.32 13.53
N VAL A 87 9.64 -23.31 14.27
CA VAL A 87 8.51 -22.45 13.88
C VAL A 87 8.85 -21.65 12.62
N ALA A 88 10.08 -21.12 12.52
CA ALA A 88 10.52 -20.41 11.32
C ALA A 88 10.48 -21.30 10.06
N LYS A 89 10.93 -22.56 10.16
CA LYS A 89 10.83 -23.56 9.09
C LYS A 89 9.40 -23.84 8.66
N ILE A 90 8.47 -23.96 9.61
CA ILE A 90 7.04 -24.19 9.31
C ILE A 90 6.45 -22.98 8.62
N LEU A 91 6.61 -21.79 9.20
CA LEU A 91 6.03 -20.55 8.66
C LEU A 91 6.54 -20.23 7.27
N THR A 92 7.84 -20.44 6.98
CA THR A 92 8.42 -20.23 5.66
C THR A 92 7.89 -21.21 4.61
N ARG A 93 7.31 -22.36 5.00
CA ARG A 93 6.65 -23.28 4.06
C ARG A 93 5.16 -23.02 3.90
N THR A 94 4.51 -22.58 4.97
CA THR A 94 3.04 -22.51 5.02
C THR A 94 2.48 -21.14 4.74
N SER A 95 3.30 -20.06 4.82
CA SER A 95 2.89 -18.69 4.55
C SER A 95 3.52 -18.16 3.26
N PRO A 96 2.78 -18.14 2.15
CA PRO A 96 3.29 -17.56 0.89
C PRO A 96 3.71 -16.09 1.04
N THR A 97 3.06 -15.32 1.93
CA THR A 97 3.43 -13.91 2.20
C THR A 97 4.82 -13.80 2.79
N ILE A 98 5.20 -14.69 3.72
CA ILE A 98 6.55 -14.73 4.28
C ILE A 98 7.56 -15.07 3.18
N ILE A 99 7.25 -16.03 2.31
CA ILE A 99 8.12 -16.38 1.17
C ILE A 99 8.32 -15.17 0.27
N GLY A 100 7.23 -14.50 -0.14
CA GLY A 100 7.31 -13.31 -1.00
C GLY A 100 8.11 -12.17 -0.36
N ALA A 101 7.90 -11.91 0.92
CA ALA A 101 8.65 -10.90 1.64
C ALA A 101 10.15 -11.25 1.74
N LEU A 102 10.50 -12.51 2.00
CA LEU A 102 11.90 -12.98 2.02
C LEU A 102 12.54 -12.93 0.64
N THR A 103 11.79 -13.22 -0.41
CA THR A 103 12.25 -13.09 -1.80
C THR A 103 12.71 -11.65 -2.09
N VAL A 104 11.97 -10.65 -1.62
CA VAL A 104 12.35 -9.24 -1.75
C VAL A 104 13.48 -8.87 -0.77
N HIS A 105 13.43 -9.36 0.47
CA HIS A 105 14.44 -9.07 1.49
C HIS A 105 15.83 -9.52 1.06
N LEU A 106 15.94 -10.73 0.50
CA LEU A 106 17.19 -11.32 0.04
C LEU A 106 17.62 -10.87 -1.37
N GLY A 107 16.78 -10.10 -2.07
CA GLY A 107 17.10 -9.53 -3.37
C GLY A 107 16.83 -10.48 -4.54
N ASP A 108 16.09 -11.57 -4.34
CA ASP A 108 15.63 -12.46 -5.42
C ASP A 108 14.50 -11.81 -6.25
N ALA A 109 13.74 -10.89 -5.65
CA ALA A 109 12.81 -10.01 -6.34
C ALA A 109 13.06 -8.54 -5.96
N ASP A 110 12.61 -7.62 -6.79
CA ASP A 110 12.77 -6.18 -6.57
C ASP A 110 11.57 -5.61 -5.81
N THR A 111 10.41 -6.24 -5.94
CA THR A 111 9.14 -5.88 -5.27
C THR A 111 8.22 -7.08 -5.14
N MET A 112 7.16 -6.95 -4.31
CA MET A 112 6.11 -7.98 -4.21
C MET A 112 4.70 -7.38 -4.12
N ILE A 113 3.73 -8.19 -4.55
CA ILE A 113 2.30 -7.93 -4.37
C ILE A 113 1.66 -9.16 -3.73
N CYS A 114 0.86 -8.92 -2.68
CA CYS A 114 0.07 -9.94 -1.99
C CYS A 114 -1.35 -9.43 -1.68
N GLY A 115 -2.21 -10.29 -1.12
CA GLY A 115 -3.55 -9.92 -0.62
C GLY A 115 -4.69 -10.14 -1.60
N ALA A 116 -4.44 -10.76 -2.76
CA ALA A 116 -5.53 -11.22 -3.63
C ALA A 116 -6.41 -12.28 -2.92
N ILE A 117 -5.85 -13.02 -1.98
CA ILE A 117 -6.53 -13.98 -1.12
C ILE A 117 -6.12 -13.71 0.34
N GLY A 118 -7.06 -13.80 1.27
CA GLY A 118 -6.79 -13.63 2.70
C GLY A 118 -7.24 -12.28 3.24
N ARG A 119 -6.80 -11.99 4.46
CA ARG A 119 -7.15 -10.75 5.17
C ARG A 119 -5.97 -9.80 5.18
N TYR A 120 -6.21 -8.54 4.87
CA TYR A 120 -5.19 -7.49 4.77
C TYR A 120 -4.24 -7.45 5.97
N HIS A 121 -4.77 -7.46 7.20
CA HIS A 121 -3.97 -7.36 8.42
C HIS A 121 -3.02 -8.56 8.62
N ILE A 122 -3.39 -9.77 8.17
CA ILE A 122 -2.51 -10.95 8.26
C ILE A 122 -1.27 -10.78 7.36
N HIS A 123 -1.48 -10.30 6.14
CA HIS A 123 -0.36 -9.98 5.24
C HIS A 123 0.50 -8.85 5.83
N LEU A 124 -0.13 -7.81 6.38
CA LEU A 124 0.55 -6.68 7.01
C LEU A 124 1.42 -7.11 8.19
N ASP A 125 0.92 -8.02 9.04
CA ASP A 125 1.67 -8.54 10.20
C ASP A 125 2.95 -9.26 9.75
N HIS A 126 2.89 -10.08 8.70
CA HIS A 126 4.07 -10.74 8.14
C HIS A 126 5.05 -9.73 7.52
N ILE A 127 4.54 -8.73 6.81
CA ILE A 127 5.37 -7.66 6.23
C ILE A 127 6.06 -6.85 7.34
N ARG A 128 5.34 -6.49 8.41
CA ARG A 128 5.91 -5.80 9.58
C ARG A 128 7.00 -6.62 10.27
N GLN A 129 6.89 -7.94 10.30
CA GLN A 129 7.92 -8.80 10.90
C GLN A 129 9.24 -8.75 10.12
N ILE A 130 9.20 -8.60 8.81
CA ILE A 130 10.36 -8.68 7.91
C ILE A 130 10.89 -7.29 7.54
N PHE A 131 10.01 -6.32 7.25
CA PHE A 131 10.36 -4.97 6.81
C PHE A 131 10.01 -3.88 7.83
N GLY A 132 9.42 -4.28 8.96
CA GLY A 132 9.05 -3.34 10.02
C GLY A 132 10.27 -2.69 10.65
N SER A 133 10.04 -1.57 11.32
CA SER A 133 11.02 -0.68 11.92
C SER A 133 12.14 -1.40 12.65
N THR A 134 13.36 -1.07 12.29
CA THR A 134 14.50 -1.20 13.19
C THR A 134 14.38 -0.13 14.30
N PRO A 135 14.98 -0.33 15.47
CA PRO A 135 14.98 0.68 16.54
C PRO A 135 15.46 2.07 16.10
N GLU A 136 16.19 2.13 14.98
CA GLU A 136 16.78 3.36 14.40
C GLU A 136 15.89 4.03 13.35
N ASN A 137 14.92 3.30 12.78
CA ASN A 137 13.96 3.80 11.80
C ASN A 137 12.56 3.35 12.21
N SER A 138 11.89 4.16 13.03
CA SER A 138 10.47 4.00 13.35
C SER A 138 9.60 4.31 12.12
N ASN A 139 9.79 3.58 11.01
CA ASN A 139 8.96 3.76 9.84
C ASN A 139 7.55 3.28 10.15
N GLU A 140 6.71 4.24 10.49
CA GLU A 140 5.28 4.01 10.61
C GLU A 140 4.76 3.55 9.25
N LEU A 141 4.00 2.46 9.23
CA LEU A 141 3.34 2.02 8.01
C LEU A 141 1.99 2.70 7.89
N ALA A 142 1.64 3.08 6.68
CA ALA A 142 0.32 3.59 6.34
C ALA A 142 -0.13 3.11 4.96
N ALA A 143 -1.42 3.20 4.67
CA ALA A 143 -1.95 2.87 3.36
C ALA A 143 -2.57 4.10 2.69
N LEU A 144 -2.39 4.22 1.37
CA LEU A 144 -3.01 5.24 0.56
C LEU A 144 -3.98 4.60 -0.43
N GLY A 145 -5.24 5.01 -0.38
CA GLY A 145 -6.25 4.67 -1.37
C GLY A 145 -6.35 5.75 -2.43
N VAL A 146 -6.38 5.37 -3.71
CA VAL A 146 -6.48 6.30 -4.83
C VAL A 146 -7.77 6.06 -5.59
N LEU A 147 -8.53 7.11 -5.83
CA LEU A 147 -9.76 7.16 -6.60
C LEU A 147 -9.54 8.05 -7.82
N ILE A 148 -9.53 7.43 -9.00
CA ILE A 148 -9.37 8.15 -10.28
C ILE A 148 -10.75 8.35 -10.89
N ARG A 149 -11.07 9.61 -11.20
CA ARG A 149 -12.30 10.07 -11.82
C ARG A 149 -11.99 10.82 -13.11
N GLU A 150 -13.01 11.11 -13.91
CA GLU A 150 -12.87 11.91 -15.13
C GLU A 150 -12.40 13.36 -14.84
N ASP A 151 -12.81 13.90 -13.69
CA ASP A 151 -12.52 15.28 -13.25
C ASP A 151 -11.29 15.40 -12.33
N GLY A 152 -10.59 14.30 -12.02
CA GLY A 152 -9.39 14.34 -11.20
C GLY A 152 -9.14 13.10 -10.37
N VAL A 153 -8.17 13.21 -9.47
CA VAL A 153 -7.75 12.12 -8.59
C VAL A 153 -7.94 12.54 -7.14
N LEU A 154 -8.55 11.67 -6.33
CA LEU A 154 -8.67 11.83 -4.89
C LEU A 154 -7.89 10.74 -4.16
N PHE A 155 -7.08 11.16 -3.20
CA PHE A 155 -6.31 10.28 -2.33
C PHE A 155 -6.88 10.29 -0.91
N ILE A 156 -6.98 9.13 -0.27
CA ILE A 156 -7.46 8.98 1.11
C ILE A 156 -6.46 8.16 1.91
N CYS A 157 -5.99 8.69 3.03
CA CYS A 157 -5.06 8.09 3.98
C CYS A 157 -5.68 8.10 5.39
N ASP A 158 -5.68 7.04 6.16
CA ASP A 158 -5.19 5.68 5.99
C ASP A 158 -6.35 4.68 6.09
N PRO A 159 -6.79 4.02 5.01
CA PRO A 159 -7.97 3.16 5.05
C PRO A 159 -7.70 1.71 5.46
N TYR A 160 -6.46 1.29 5.83
CA TYR A 160 -6.15 -0.13 6.04
C TYR A 160 -5.18 -0.47 7.17
N VAL A 161 -4.38 0.47 7.69
CA VAL A 161 -3.24 0.14 8.55
C VAL A 161 -3.41 0.60 10.00
N ASN A 162 -3.80 1.85 10.24
CA ASN A 162 -3.75 2.48 11.56
C ASN A 162 -5.15 2.70 12.16
N PRO A 163 -5.59 1.86 13.14
CA PRO A 163 -6.94 1.96 13.69
C PRO A 163 -7.22 3.32 14.36
N ASN A 164 -6.31 3.78 15.20
CA ASN A 164 -6.38 5.08 15.86
C ASN A 164 -4.98 5.70 15.92
N PRO A 165 -4.52 6.36 14.84
CA PRO A 165 -3.17 6.89 14.77
C PRO A 165 -2.94 8.00 15.81
N SER A 166 -1.72 8.07 16.39
CA SER A 166 -1.29 9.16 17.24
C SER A 166 -1.10 10.45 16.44
N LEU A 167 -0.82 11.56 17.13
CA LEU A 167 -0.46 12.83 16.47
C LEU A 167 0.74 12.65 15.54
N GLU A 168 1.80 12.01 16.05
CA GLU A 168 3.04 11.76 15.33
C GLU A 168 2.78 10.87 14.10
N GLN A 169 1.96 9.83 14.25
CA GLN A 169 1.56 8.96 13.16
C GLN A 169 0.78 9.71 12.08
N ILE A 170 -0.15 10.60 12.46
CA ILE A 170 -0.87 11.45 11.50
C ILE A 170 0.09 12.35 10.72
N CYS A 171 1.06 12.96 11.39
CA CYS A 171 2.07 13.78 10.71
C CYS A 171 2.91 12.95 9.74
N GLN A 172 3.42 11.80 10.18
CA GLN A 172 4.27 10.93 9.36
C GLN A 172 3.50 10.35 8.15
N MET A 173 2.28 9.82 8.36
CA MET A 173 1.49 9.30 7.24
C MET A 173 1.08 10.39 6.26
N THR A 174 0.91 11.65 6.72
CA THR A 174 0.65 12.79 5.83
C THR A 174 1.86 13.05 4.93
N LEU A 175 3.07 13.07 5.48
CA LEU A 175 4.29 13.28 4.69
C LEU A 175 4.50 12.16 3.66
N MET A 176 4.34 10.91 4.07
CA MET A 176 4.42 9.77 3.16
C MET A 176 3.37 9.85 2.03
N ALA A 177 2.14 10.24 2.38
CA ALA A 177 1.07 10.39 1.39
C ALA A 177 1.34 11.55 0.41
N VAL A 178 1.87 12.67 0.89
CA VAL A 178 2.31 13.79 0.06
C VAL A 178 3.35 13.36 -0.97
N ASP A 179 4.34 12.58 -0.54
CA ASP A 179 5.37 12.07 -1.45
C ASP A 179 4.78 11.12 -2.50
N GLN A 180 3.82 10.28 -2.12
CA GLN A 180 3.13 9.43 -3.08
C GLN A 180 2.29 10.25 -4.08
N VAL A 181 1.54 11.26 -3.63
CA VAL A 181 0.77 12.15 -4.52
C VAL A 181 1.68 12.82 -5.55
N ARG A 182 2.86 13.31 -5.13
CA ARG A 182 3.87 13.87 -6.04
C ARG A 182 4.36 12.88 -7.09
N ARG A 183 4.53 11.60 -6.73
CA ARG A 183 4.91 10.52 -7.68
C ARG A 183 3.85 10.26 -8.75
N PHE A 184 2.58 10.54 -8.45
CA PHE A 184 1.51 10.55 -9.45
C PHE A 184 1.54 11.79 -10.37
N GLY A 185 2.51 12.68 -10.22
CA GLY A 185 2.61 13.93 -10.98
C GLY A 185 1.57 14.97 -10.56
N VAL A 186 0.97 14.82 -9.37
CA VAL A 186 -0.07 15.69 -8.85
C VAL A 186 0.50 16.57 -7.75
N THR A 187 0.18 17.87 -7.77
CA THR A 187 0.50 18.76 -6.65
C THR A 187 -0.41 18.44 -5.47
N PRO A 188 0.15 18.06 -4.29
CA PRO A 188 -0.66 17.70 -3.14
C PRO A 188 -1.36 18.91 -2.55
N LYS A 189 -2.68 18.79 -2.35
CA LYS A 189 -3.56 19.72 -1.65
C LYS A 189 -4.22 18.97 -0.51
N VAL A 190 -3.68 19.16 0.69
CA VAL A 190 -3.92 18.28 1.84
C VAL A 190 -5.00 18.86 2.74
N ALA A 191 -6.00 18.05 3.10
CA ALA A 191 -6.96 18.38 4.13
C ALA A 191 -6.94 17.36 5.27
N LEU A 192 -6.75 17.83 6.51
CA LEU A 192 -6.94 17.01 7.70
C LEU A 192 -8.43 17.04 8.08
N VAL A 193 -9.12 15.92 7.83
CA VAL A 193 -10.57 15.83 7.94
C VAL A 193 -11.01 15.46 9.35
N SER A 194 -12.08 16.07 9.82
CA SER A 194 -12.67 15.86 11.14
C SER A 194 -14.18 16.11 11.09
N HIS A 195 -14.89 15.74 12.17
CA HIS A 195 -16.25 16.19 12.46
C HIS A 195 -16.30 17.62 13.01
N SER A 196 -15.16 18.28 13.15
CA SER A 196 -14.99 19.66 13.64
C SER A 196 -14.35 20.50 12.54
N SER A 197 -14.62 21.79 12.51
CA SER A 197 -14.00 22.76 11.61
C SER A 197 -13.34 23.89 12.40
N PHE A 198 -12.02 24.07 12.18
CA PHE A 198 -11.21 25.22 12.60
C PHE A 198 -11.39 25.61 14.09
N GLY A 199 -11.37 24.62 14.98
CA GLY A 199 -11.43 24.86 16.43
C GLY A 199 -12.83 24.75 17.04
N ALA A 200 -13.87 24.44 16.28
CA ALA A 200 -15.24 24.36 16.79
C ALA A 200 -15.46 23.20 17.79
N GLY A 201 -14.73 22.07 17.61
CA GLY A 201 -14.84 20.88 18.47
C GLY A 201 -13.68 20.72 19.43
N MET A 202 -13.96 20.12 20.62
CA MET A 202 -12.97 19.85 21.66
C MET A 202 -12.79 18.36 21.96
N THR A 203 -13.27 17.49 21.06
CA THR A 203 -13.03 16.05 21.20
C THR A 203 -11.55 15.73 20.99
N GLU A 204 -11.07 14.63 21.56
CA GLU A 204 -9.68 14.16 21.40
C GLU A 204 -9.30 14.06 19.91
N SER A 205 -10.18 13.47 19.10
CA SER A 205 -9.97 13.34 17.66
C SER A 205 -9.84 14.68 16.95
N ALA A 206 -10.70 15.67 17.24
CA ALA A 206 -10.61 17.01 16.64
C ALA A 206 -9.35 17.76 17.07
N CYS A 207 -9.02 17.71 18.37
CA CYS A 207 -7.79 18.31 18.90
C CYS A 207 -6.54 17.71 18.27
N LYS A 208 -6.50 16.38 18.09
CA LYS A 208 -5.42 15.67 17.42
C LYS A 208 -5.21 16.15 15.98
N MET A 209 -6.27 16.24 15.18
CA MET A 209 -6.19 16.70 13.79
C MET A 209 -5.75 18.16 13.69
N ARG A 210 -6.22 19.02 14.60
CA ARG A 210 -5.80 20.43 14.71
C ARG A 210 -4.32 20.55 15.05
N GLN A 211 -3.85 19.80 16.04
CA GLN A 211 -2.44 19.78 16.45
C GLN A 211 -1.54 19.28 15.31
N ALA A 212 -1.98 18.26 14.57
CA ALA A 212 -1.27 17.76 13.39
C ALA A 212 -1.18 18.85 12.29
N THR A 213 -2.26 19.58 12.01
CA THR A 213 -2.23 20.70 11.08
C THR A 213 -1.25 21.79 11.53
N ALA A 214 -1.27 22.17 12.81
CA ALA A 214 -0.34 23.17 13.35
C ALA A 214 1.11 22.70 13.24
N TRP A 215 1.39 21.43 13.52
CA TRP A 215 2.73 20.84 13.37
C TRP A 215 3.19 20.87 11.91
N LEU A 216 2.34 20.47 10.96
CA LEU A 216 2.65 20.50 9.53
C LEU A 216 2.93 21.92 9.04
N HIS A 217 2.13 22.92 9.45
CA HIS A 217 2.39 24.31 9.12
C HIS A 217 3.75 24.83 9.61
N ALA A 218 4.17 24.37 10.79
CA ALA A 218 5.44 24.80 11.42
C ALA A 218 6.66 24.10 10.82
N ASN A 219 6.54 22.82 10.44
CA ASN A 219 7.69 21.99 10.07
C ASN A 219 7.82 21.77 8.57
N VAL A 220 6.74 21.93 7.79
CA VAL A 220 6.71 21.65 6.34
C VAL A 220 5.93 22.74 5.60
N PRO A 221 6.38 24.01 5.66
CA PRO A 221 5.62 25.16 5.13
C PRO A 221 5.37 25.13 3.61
N ASP A 222 6.13 24.32 2.88
CA ASP A 222 6.03 24.17 1.42
C ASP A 222 4.88 23.26 0.98
N ILE A 223 4.18 22.63 1.92
CA ILE A 223 3.00 21.80 1.63
C ILE A 223 1.73 22.63 1.82
N GLU A 224 0.87 22.63 0.82
CA GLU A 224 -0.46 23.22 0.92
C GLU A 224 -1.35 22.30 1.76
N VAL A 225 -1.46 22.60 3.06
CA VAL A 225 -2.19 21.80 4.04
C VAL A 225 -3.12 22.69 4.87
N GLU A 226 -4.30 22.17 5.19
CA GLU A 226 -5.28 22.87 6.02
C GLU A 226 -6.13 21.90 6.87
N GLY A 227 -6.65 22.34 7.98
CA GLY A 227 -7.53 21.57 8.89
C GLY A 227 -7.51 22.08 10.33
N GLU A 228 -8.21 21.46 11.26
CA GLU A 228 -9.16 20.37 10.99
C GLU A 228 -10.45 20.94 10.35
N MET A 229 -11.06 20.20 9.45
CA MET A 229 -12.27 20.64 8.78
C MET A 229 -13.19 19.47 8.38
N HIS A 230 -14.48 19.78 8.13
CA HIS A 230 -15.41 18.83 7.53
C HIS A 230 -15.00 18.46 6.11
N ALA A 231 -15.41 17.26 5.67
CA ALA A 231 -15.08 16.75 4.33
C ALA A 231 -15.67 17.61 3.20
N ASP A 232 -16.83 18.22 3.38
CA ASP A 232 -17.45 19.14 2.41
C ASP A 232 -16.64 20.43 2.25
N ALA A 233 -16.12 20.99 3.36
CA ALA A 233 -15.22 22.15 3.33
C ALA A 233 -13.85 21.80 2.69
N ALA A 234 -13.38 20.56 2.85
CA ALA A 234 -12.17 20.07 2.18
C ALA A 234 -12.37 19.98 0.65
N LEU A 235 -13.54 19.51 0.22
CA LEU A 235 -13.87 19.27 -1.18
C LEU A 235 -14.53 20.47 -1.89
N SER A 236 -14.85 21.53 -1.18
CA SER A 236 -15.45 22.75 -1.73
C SER A 236 -14.79 23.99 -1.15
N GLU A 237 -14.08 24.73 -1.99
CA GLU A 237 -13.48 26.01 -1.62
C GLU A 237 -14.55 27.02 -1.18
N VAL A 238 -15.69 27.05 -1.84
CA VAL A 238 -16.81 27.97 -1.51
C VAL A 238 -17.30 27.74 -0.09
N ILE A 239 -17.52 26.48 0.31
CA ILE A 239 -17.93 26.13 1.68
C ILE A 239 -16.83 26.50 2.67
N ARG A 240 -15.59 26.17 2.36
CA ARG A 240 -14.44 26.47 3.22
C ARG A 240 -14.25 27.96 3.46
N GLN A 241 -14.34 28.78 2.43
CA GLN A 241 -14.17 30.22 2.53
C GLN A 241 -15.30 30.92 3.35
N GLN A 242 -16.49 30.35 3.37
CA GLN A 242 -17.57 30.85 4.23
C GLN A 242 -17.27 30.66 5.72
N ILE A 243 -16.53 29.57 6.07
CA ILE A 243 -16.21 29.25 7.46
C ILE A 243 -14.86 29.86 7.85
N PHE A 244 -13.87 29.78 6.96
CA PHE A 244 -12.49 30.20 7.21
C PHE A 244 -11.88 30.86 5.96
N PRO A 245 -12.13 32.20 5.75
CA PRO A 245 -11.63 32.93 4.57
C PRO A 245 -10.12 32.97 4.44
N ASN A 246 -9.39 32.84 5.56
CA ASN A 246 -7.91 32.87 5.59
C ASN A 246 -7.26 31.49 5.41
N SER A 247 -7.99 30.50 4.92
CA SER A 247 -7.46 29.17 4.64
C SER A 247 -6.30 29.24 3.65
N LYS A 248 -5.23 28.50 3.94
CA LYS A 248 -4.06 28.38 3.06
C LYS A 248 -4.32 27.45 1.87
N LEU A 249 -5.31 26.54 2.00
CA LEU A 249 -5.68 25.61 0.96
C LEU A 249 -6.43 26.33 -0.18
N GLN A 250 -5.96 26.20 -1.40
CA GLN A 250 -6.57 26.81 -2.59
C GLN A 250 -7.33 25.75 -3.41
N GLY A 251 -8.56 26.04 -3.82
CA GLY A 251 -9.37 25.10 -4.57
C GLY A 251 -9.83 23.89 -3.73
N GLN A 252 -9.99 22.76 -4.37
CA GLN A 252 -10.40 21.50 -3.76
C GLN A 252 -9.18 20.73 -3.25
N ALA A 253 -9.28 20.13 -2.05
CA ALA A 253 -8.30 19.15 -1.58
C ALA A 253 -8.30 17.90 -2.47
N ASN A 254 -7.12 17.35 -2.74
CA ASN A 254 -6.97 16.09 -3.45
C ASN A 254 -6.37 14.98 -2.57
N LEU A 255 -5.89 15.31 -1.37
CA LEU A 255 -5.42 14.36 -0.37
C LEU A 255 -6.16 14.58 0.95
N LEU A 256 -6.96 13.60 1.36
CA LEU A 256 -7.68 13.59 2.62
C LEU A 256 -6.96 12.70 3.64
N ILE A 257 -6.56 13.31 4.75
CA ILE A 257 -6.01 12.60 5.91
C ILE A 257 -7.14 12.41 6.92
N MET A 258 -7.45 11.15 7.21
CA MET A 258 -8.58 10.78 8.06
C MET A 258 -8.13 10.53 9.50
N PRO A 259 -8.99 10.81 10.51
CA PRO A 259 -8.61 10.73 11.92
C PRO A 259 -8.45 9.29 12.45
N CYS A 260 -9.03 8.30 11.77
CA CYS A 260 -8.99 6.89 12.15
C CYS A 260 -9.32 5.97 10.97
N LEU A 261 -9.02 4.68 11.14
CA LEU A 261 -9.24 3.64 10.13
C LEU A 261 -10.70 3.57 9.66
N ASP A 262 -11.66 3.58 10.59
CA ASP A 262 -13.07 3.41 10.25
C ASP A 262 -13.55 4.55 9.34
N SER A 263 -13.22 5.80 9.69
CA SER A 263 -13.58 6.95 8.88
C SER A 263 -12.96 6.89 7.48
N ALA A 264 -11.68 6.52 7.40
CA ALA A 264 -10.97 6.39 6.13
C ALA A 264 -11.51 5.25 5.25
N ASN A 265 -11.71 4.07 5.84
CA ASN A 265 -12.19 2.90 5.13
C ASN A 265 -13.62 3.09 4.62
N ILE A 266 -14.52 3.60 5.48
CA ILE A 266 -15.92 3.88 5.11
C ILE A 266 -15.96 4.93 3.99
N ALA A 267 -15.27 6.06 4.15
CA ALA A 267 -15.24 7.12 3.15
C ALA A 267 -14.69 6.62 1.81
N PHE A 268 -13.58 5.88 1.81
CA PHE A 268 -12.98 5.31 0.61
C PHE A 268 -13.94 4.36 -0.12
N ASN A 269 -14.55 3.41 0.59
CA ASN A 269 -15.46 2.45 -0.03
C ASN A 269 -16.77 3.08 -0.49
N MET A 270 -17.31 4.06 0.24
CA MET A 270 -18.47 4.83 -0.21
C MET A 270 -18.16 5.62 -1.49
N ALA A 271 -17.08 6.39 -1.50
CA ALA A 271 -16.68 7.18 -2.65
C ALA A 271 -16.40 6.30 -3.88
N LYS A 272 -15.68 5.19 -3.69
CA LYS A 272 -15.46 4.18 -4.75
C LYS A 272 -16.76 3.71 -5.39
N SER A 273 -17.77 3.39 -4.55
CA SER A 273 -19.04 2.84 -5.03
C SER A 273 -19.94 3.91 -5.65
N LEU A 274 -20.06 5.07 -5.02
CA LEU A 274 -20.92 6.15 -5.48
C LEU A 274 -20.42 6.79 -6.79
N TRP A 275 -19.10 6.91 -6.94
CA TRP A 275 -18.50 7.54 -8.11
C TRP A 275 -18.13 6.55 -9.22
N ASN A 276 -18.33 5.26 -9.02
CA ASN A 276 -17.84 4.22 -9.93
C ASN A 276 -16.38 4.46 -10.34
N ALA A 277 -15.56 4.92 -9.38
CA ALA A 277 -14.20 5.37 -9.63
C ALA A 277 -13.27 4.20 -9.92
N LEU A 278 -12.32 4.40 -10.83
CA LEU A 278 -11.20 3.49 -10.98
C LEU A 278 -10.30 3.61 -9.73
N THR A 279 -9.99 2.49 -9.11
CA THR A 279 -9.17 2.47 -7.90
C THR A 279 -7.76 1.96 -8.19
N VAL A 280 -6.77 2.61 -7.57
CA VAL A 280 -5.39 2.10 -7.45
C VAL A 280 -5.06 1.97 -5.96
N GLY A 281 -4.47 0.86 -5.57
CA GLY A 281 -4.15 0.62 -4.17
C GLY A 281 -4.94 -0.55 -3.55
N PRO A 282 -4.83 -0.71 -2.22
CA PRO A 282 -4.08 0.16 -1.29
C PRO A 282 -2.57 0.18 -1.56
N ILE A 283 -1.99 1.37 -1.56
CA ILE A 283 -0.55 1.56 -1.67
C ILE A 283 0.02 1.53 -0.27
N LEU A 284 0.83 0.53 0.06
CA LEU A 284 1.49 0.47 1.36
C LEU A 284 2.71 1.39 1.35
N MET A 285 2.76 2.29 2.33
CA MET A 285 3.82 3.29 2.51
C MET A 285 4.63 2.98 3.77
N GLY A 286 5.87 3.46 3.83
CA GLY A 286 6.75 3.35 5.01
C GLY A 286 7.60 2.07 5.05
N CYS A 287 7.43 1.11 4.17
CA CYS A 287 8.27 -0.08 4.09
C CYS A 287 9.69 0.25 3.59
N SER A 288 10.70 -0.42 4.16
CA SER A 288 12.09 -0.31 3.72
C SER A 288 12.34 -0.84 2.30
N LYS A 289 11.45 -1.68 1.79
CA LYS A 289 11.42 -2.22 0.42
C LYS A 289 10.03 -2.00 -0.18
N PRO A 290 9.90 -1.87 -1.51
CA PRO A 290 8.61 -1.71 -2.16
C PRO A 290 7.81 -3.02 -2.08
N VAL A 291 6.78 -3.02 -1.26
CA VAL A 291 5.86 -4.14 -1.07
C VAL A 291 4.44 -3.62 -0.95
N HIS A 292 3.48 -4.27 -1.61
CA HIS A 292 2.09 -3.81 -1.59
C HIS A 292 1.13 -4.94 -1.26
N ILE A 293 0.07 -4.57 -0.53
CA ILE A 293 -1.01 -5.48 -0.15
C ILE A 293 -2.28 -5.01 -0.85
N VAL A 294 -2.79 -5.79 -1.78
CA VAL A 294 -4.11 -5.55 -2.39
C VAL A 294 -5.23 -6.15 -1.55
N THR A 295 -6.47 -5.96 -1.96
CA THR A 295 -7.64 -6.58 -1.31
C THR A 295 -8.23 -7.69 -2.18
N PRO A 296 -9.00 -8.64 -1.59
CA PRO A 296 -9.64 -9.72 -2.35
C PRO A 296 -10.60 -9.24 -3.46
N SER A 297 -11.01 -7.99 -3.46
CA SER A 297 -11.82 -7.39 -4.53
C SER A 297 -11.01 -6.92 -5.75
N VAL A 298 -9.68 -7.08 -5.74
CA VAL A 298 -8.80 -6.65 -6.83
C VAL A 298 -9.14 -7.37 -8.14
N THR A 299 -9.16 -6.63 -9.23
CA THR A 299 -9.33 -7.16 -10.60
C THR A 299 -7.97 -7.45 -11.24
N PRO A 300 -7.91 -8.24 -12.34
CA PRO A 300 -6.67 -8.40 -13.10
C PRO A 300 -6.06 -7.06 -13.54
N ARG A 301 -6.88 -6.10 -13.99
CA ARG A 301 -6.41 -4.75 -14.35
C ARG A 301 -5.87 -3.99 -13.13
N GLY A 302 -6.54 -4.12 -11.98
CA GLY A 302 -6.06 -3.54 -10.73
C GLY A 302 -4.70 -4.09 -10.31
N LEU A 303 -4.45 -5.40 -10.51
CA LEU A 303 -3.14 -6.01 -10.27
C LEU A 303 -2.07 -5.48 -11.23
N VAL A 304 -2.39 -5.27 -12.51
CA VAL A 304 -1.47 -4.66 -13.48
C VAL A 304 -1.12 -3.23 -13.07
N ASN A 305 -2.10 -2.43 -12.67
CA ASN A 305 -1.85 -1.06 -12.21
C ASN A 305 -0.95 -1.04 -10.95
N MET A 306 -1.21 -1.94 -10.00
CA MET A 306 -0.37 -2.07 -8.80
C MET A 306 1.04 -2.57 -9.13
N ALA A 307 1.18 -3.46 -10.11
CA ALA A 307 2.49 -3.93 -10.56
C ALA A 307 3.30 -2.80 -11.23
N ALA A 308 2.67 -1.98 -12.07
CA ALA A 308 3.32 -0.82 -12.67
C ALA A 308 3.80 0.17 -11.59
N LEU A 309 2.97 0.45 -10.57
CA LEU A 309 3.35 1.28 -9.42
C LEU A 309 4.54 0.66 -8.66
N ALA A 310 4.48 -0.64 -8.36
CA ALA A 310 5.52 -1.34 -7.62
C ALA A 310 6.88 -1.34 -8.36
N VAL A 311 6.86 -1.39 -9.69
CA VAL A 311 8.07 -1.23 -10.54
C VAL A 311 8.67 0.17 -10.37
N VAL A 312 7.83 1.21 -10.44
CA VAL A 312 8.26 2.61 -10.25
C VAL A 312 8.84 2.82 -8.85
N ASP A 313 8.18 2.26 -7.83
CA ASP A 313 8.68 2.32 -6.44
C ASP A 313 10.01 1.60 -6.26
N ALA A 314 10.24 0.50 -6.99
CA ALA A 314 11.50 -0.22 -6.96
C ALA A 314 12.64 0.52 -7.66
N ASP A 315 12.35 1.36 -8.66
CA ASP A 315 13.34 2.23 -9.32
C ASP A 315 13.71 3.43 -8.45
N SER A 316 12.76 4.05 -7.77
CA SER A 316 12.96 5.28 -7.01
C SER A 316 13.80 5.12 -5.74
N LYS A 317 14.01 3.89 -5.24
CA LYS A 317 14.85 3.59 -4.07
C LYS A 317 16.32 3.31 -4.40
N LEU A 318 16.72 3.46 -5.66
CA LEU A 318 18.10 3.34 -6.13
C LEU A 318 18.85 4.69 -6.25
N VAL A 319 18.19 5.79 -5.82
CA VAL A 319 18.77 7.16 -5.81
C VAL A 319 19.01 7.64 -4.39
#